data_ad9fde5642264f26ebb49f3a5a61a0e4
#
_entry.id   ad9fde5642264f26ebb49f3a5a61a0e4
#
_cell.length_a   1.000
_cell.length_b   1.000
_cell.length_c   1.000
_cell.angle_alpha   90.00
_cell.angle_beta   90.00
_cell.angle_gamma   90.00
#
_symmetry.space_group_name_H-M   'P 1'
#
loop_
_entity.id
_entity.type
_entity.pdbx_description
1 polymer ?
#
loop_
_entity_poly.entity_id
_entity_poly.type
_entity_poly.pdbx_seq_one_letter_code
_entity_poly.pdbx_strand_id
1 'polypeptide(L)'
;AMVALDPNTGAVLAMASRPSYNPNWFTRGITEAEWSQINDNPYHPMENRAIAGEYPPGSPFKIITGAAALELKKVTPDELIFDSGRHWLVDMRNAGGEALGWINFTEALSKSDNVYFYEMGRRVGIDKLAEYAAMFGMGKKTGIDLRGESSGLIASEKYKMDTFGEDWYLGDTFNSAIGQGFQLVTPLQAALIVSEVANGGIQYRPFLVSRIDNLDGTPYKIFAPEQIGTLSISRSTLDLIREGMRNVTEEGTAGYIFADFPIQVAGKTGTAENYSGQDHGWFVAYAPFDHPRIVIAVLVEQGGYGSSASAPIVKEMLEEFFHVGKYAAGMPKDEDKDKQANADEAAPQDAEPAE
;
A
#
# COMPACT_ATOMS: atom_id res chain seq x y z
N ALA A 1 -3.03 -5.72 -7.06
CA ALA A 1 -1.84 -5.00 -7.54
C ALA A 1 -0.73 -5.05 -6.49
N MET A 2 0.50 -5.03 -6.94
CA MET A 2 1.67 -5.00 -6.05
C MET A 2 2.77 -4.12 -6.63
N VAL A 3 3.53 -3.46 -5.73
CA VAL A 3 4.71 -2.66 -6.05
C VAL A 3 5.79 -2.97 -5.04
N ALA A 4 7.00 -3.23 -5.50
CA ALA A 4 8.20 -3.35 -4.68
C ALA A 4 9.25 -2.31 -5.11
N LEU A 5 9.81 -1.59 -4.14
CA LEU A 5 10.78 -0.50 -4.35
C LEU A 5 12.06 -0.75 -3.54
N ASP A 6 13.18 -0.28 -4.06
CA ASP A 6 14.36 -0.01 -3.23
C ASP A 6 14.19 1.37 -2.55
N PRO A 7 14.06 1.43 -1.22
CA PRO A 7 13.82 2.70 -0.51
C PRO A 7 14.99 3.67 -0.58
N ASN A 8 16.19 3.22 -0.95
CA ASN A 8 17.40 4.03 -0.96
C ASN A 8 17.69 4.66 -2.33
N THR A 9 16.92 4.27 -3.35
CA THR A 9 17.14 4.73 -4.72
C THR A 9 15.88 5.14 -5.46
N GLY A 10 14.72 4.62 -5.04
CA GLY A 10 13.45 4.75 -5.75
C GLY A 10 13.30 3.77 -6.93
N ALA A 11 14.24 2.85 -7.12
CA ALA A 11 14.15 1.84 -8.17
C ALA A 11 12.94 0.92 -7.93
N VAL A 12 12.13 0.72 -8.96
CA VAL A 12 11.04 -0.26 -8.93
C VAL A 12 11.64 -1.65 -9.18
N LEU A 13 11.63 -2.48 -8.14
CA LEU A 13 12.17 -3.84 -8.18
C LEU A 13 11.17 -4.82 -8.79
N ALA A 14 9.88 -4.62 -8.52
CA ALA A 14 8.78 -5.39 -9.10
C ALA A 14 7.50 -4.55 -9.13
N MET A 15 6.71 -4.76 -10.17
CA MET A 15 5.37 -4.16 -10.29
C MET A 15 4.46 -5.15 -11.00
N ALA A 16 3.29 -5.42 -10.44
CA ALA A 16 2.30 -6.29 -11.06
C ALA A 16 0.88 -5.76 -10.87
N SER A 17 0.10 -5.93 -11.93
CA SER A 17 -1.35 -5.67 -11.96
C SER A 17 -2.07 -6.91 -12.46
N ARG A 18 -3.10 -7.37 -11.74
CA ARG A 18 -3.90 -8.55 -12.08
C ARG A 18 -5.40 -8.22 -12.04
N PRO A 19 -6.22 -8.87 -12.89
CA PRO A 19 -5.81 -9.73 -14.00
C PRO A 19 -4.97 -8.97 -15.03
N SER A 20 -4.22 -9.70 -15.86
CA SER A 20 -3.43 -9.12 -16.95
C SER A 20 -3.79 -9.79 -18.27
N TYR A 21 -3.13 -9.42 -19.34
CA TYR A 21 -3.31 -9.98 -20.67
C TYR A 21 -1.96 -10.39 -21.27
N ASN A 22 -2.00 -11.19 -22.33
CA ASN A 22 -0.79 -11.57 -23.06
C ASN A 22 -0.38 -10.43 -24.02
N PRO A 23 0.72 -9.69 -23.75
CA PRO A 23 1.14 -8.57 -24.61
C PRO A 23 1.55 -9.02 -26.01
N ASN A 24 1.92 -10.29 -26.21
CA ASN A 24 2.30 -10.83 -27.52
C ASN A 24 1.13 -10.87 -28.50
N TRP A 25 -0.11 -10.80 -28.04
CA TRP A 25 -1.27 -10.67 -28.94
C TRP A 25 -1.19 -9.42 -29.82
N PHE A 26 -0.65 -8.34 -29.28
CA PHE A 26 -0.51 -7.07 -30.02
C PHE A 26 0.62 -7.08 -31.04
N THR A 27 1.65 -7.90 -30.84
CA THR A 27 2.84 -7.92 -31.73
C THR A 27 2.55 -8.60 -33.09
N ARG A 28 1.62 -9.54 -33.13
CA ARG A 28 1.22 -10.28 -34.36
C ARG A 28 -0.11 -9.82 -34.97
N GLY A 29 -0.73 -8.83 -34.37
CA GLY A 29 -2.11 -8.45 -34.65
C GLY A 29 -3.09 -9.25 -33.77
N ILE A 30 -3.81 -8.53 -32.90
CA ILE A 30 -4.79 -9.12 -32.01
C ILE A 30 -6.03 -9.57 -32.79
N THR A 31 -6.53 -10.78 -32.52
CA THR A 31 -7.79 -11.28 -33.10
C THR A 31 -8.98 -10.65 -32.38
N GLU A 32 -10.16 -10.70 -33.02
CA GLU A 32 -11.41 -10.22 -32.40
C GLU A 32 -11.75 -10.98 -31.11
N ALA A 33 -11.54 -12.29 -31.07
CA ALA A 33 -11.77 -13.12 -29.89
C ALA A 33 -10.82 -12.74 -28.72
N GLU A 34 -9.54 -12.52 -29.00
CA GLU A 34 -8.55 -12.08 -27.99
C GLU A 34 -8.86 -10.65 -27.51
N TRP A 35 -9.30 -9.78 -28.41
CA TRP A 35 -9.73 -8.43 -28.05
C TRP A 35 -10.94 -8.46 -27.12
N SER A 36 -11.96 -9.27 -27.44
CA SER A 36 -13.13 -9.42 -26.55
C SER A 36 -12.77 -9.96 -25.18
N GLN A 37 -11.84 -10.91 -25.07
CA GLN A 37 -11.34 -11.39 -23.76
C GLN A 37 -10.76 -10.28 -22.90
N ILE A 38 -10.16 -9.25 -23.51
CA ILE A 38 -9.60 -8.11 -22.79
C ILE A 38 -10.67 -7.04 -22.55
N ASN A 39 -11.37 -6.64 -23.61
CA ASN A 39 -12.25 -5.48 -23.61
C ASN A 39 -13.56 -5.74 -22.86
N ASP A 40 -14.10 -6.95 -22.95
CA ASP A 40 -15.36 -7.33 -22.33
C ASP A 40 -15.16 -7.93 -20.91
N ASN A 41 -13.91 -8.03 -20.46
CA ASN A 41 -13.59 -8.54 -19.14
C ASN A 41 -13.97 -7.52 -18.06
N PRO A 42 -14.88 -7.87 -17.12
CA PRO A 42 -15.34 -6.95 -16.08
C PRO A 42 -14.24 -6.52 -15.09
N TYR A 43 -13.12 -7.20 -15.09
CA TYR A 43 -11.96 -6.87 -14.25
C TYR A 43 -10.92 -5.99 -14.94
N HIS A 44 -11.19 -5.48 -16.15
CA HIS A 44 -10.37 -4.50 -16.87
C HIS A 44 -8.85 -4.83 -16.89
N PRO A 45 -8.42 -5.94 -17.54
CA PRO A 45 -7.02 -6.39 -17.49
C PRO A 45 -6.01 -5.43 -18.13
N MET A 46 -6.45 -4.44 -18.89
CA MET A 46 -5.58 -3.39 -19.45
C MET A 46 -5.25 -2.29 -18.45
N GLU A 47 -5.97 -2.21 -17.34
CA GLU A 47 -5.70 -1.22 -16.31
C GLU A 47 -4.43 -1.59 -15.53
N ASN A 48 -3.45 -0.69 -15.51
CA ASN A 48 -2.31 -0.84 -14.63
C ASN A 48 -2.65 -0.33 -13.22
N ARG A 49 -3.29 -1.18 -12.43
CA ARG A 49 -3.76 -0.86 -11.08
C ARG A 49 -2.66 -0.34 -10.17
N ALA A 50 -1.40 -0.70 -10.44
CA ALA A 50 -0.27 -0.29 -9.60
C ALA A 50 -0.03 1.22 -9.62
N ILE A 51 -0.38 1.90 -10.73
CA ILE A 51 -0.15 3.34 -10.94
C ILE A 51 -1.40 4.13 -11.29
N ALA A 52 -2.44 3.46 -11.81
CA ALA A 52 -3.68 4.11 -12.27
C ALA A 52 -4.87 3.86 -11.34
N GLY A 53 -4.92 2.71 -10.66
CA GLY A 53 -5.97 2.42 -9.69
C GLY A 53 -5.87 3.31 -8.47
N GLU A 54 -6.97 3.98 -8.12
CA GLU A 54 -7.07 4.87 -6.98
C GLU A 54 -8.00 4.27 -5.92
N TYR A 55 -7.46 3.99 -4.74
CA TYR A 55 -8.17 3.29 -3.67
C TYR A 55 -8.04 4.02 -2.34
N PRO A 56 -9.05 3.96 -1.48
CA PRO A 56 -8.87 4.40 -0.10
C PRO A 56 -7.70 3.64 0.54
N PRO A 57 -6.72 4.35 1.12
CA PRO A 57 -5.58 3.67 1.76
C PRO A 57 -5.97 2.88 3.00
N GLY A 58 -7.06 3.27 3.66
CA GLY A 58 -7.41 2.71 4.95
C GLY A 58 -6.31 2.94 5.98
N SER A 59 -6.12 1.98 6.88
CA SER A 59 -5.18 2.12 8.01
C SER A 59 -3.71 2.42 7.68
N PRO A 60 -3.12 2.16 6.51
CA PRO A 60 -1.85 2.74 6.10
C PRO A 60 -1.76 4.28 6.21
N PHE A 61 -2.87 4.99 6.04
CA PHE A 61 -2.92 6.45 6.23
C PHE A 61 -2.66 6.89 7.68
N LYS A 62 -2.83 6.00 8.66
CA LYS A 62 -2.50 6.26 10.07
C LYS A 62 -1.04 6.61 10.29
N ILE A 63 -0.15 6.22 9.39
CA ILE A 63 1.25 6.64 9.33
C ILE A 63 1.31 8.18 9.18
N ILE A 64 0.55 8.74 8.26
CA ILE A 64 0.49 10.19 7.99
C ILE A 64 -0.20 10.92 9.15
N THR A 65 -1.34 10.40 9.61
CA THR A 65 -2.07 10.98 10.74
C THR A 65 -1.22 10.99 12.01
N GLY A 66 -0.49 9.92 12.25
CA GLY A 66 0.44 9.80 13.38
C GLY A 66 1.59 10.81 13.28
N ALA A 67 2.21 10.92 12.10
CA ALA A 67 3.25 11.91 11.85
C ALA A 67 2.75 13.34 12.14
N ALA A 68 1.58 13.69 11.61
CA ALA A 68 0.97 15.00 11.84
C ALA A 68 0.68 15.26 13.33
N ALA A 69 0.12 14.27 14.05
CA ALA A 69 -0.22 14.41 15.45
C ALA A 69 1.01 14.61 16.34
N LEU A 70 2.08 13.87 16.10
CA LEU A 70 3.34 13.96 16.83
C LEU A 70 4.09 15.27 16.53
N GLU A 71 4.28 15.60 15.25
CA GLU A 71 5.00 16.84 14.85
C GLU A 71 4.28 18.11 15.31
N LEU A 72 2.98 18.14 15.25
CA LEU A 72 2.16 19.25 15.74
C LEU A 72 1.97 19.24 17.26
N LYS A 73 2.60 18.28 17.96
CA LYS A 73 2.50 18.10 19.43
C LYS A 73 1.05 18.01 19.91
N LYS A 74 0.20 17.38 19.13
CA LYS A 74 -1.20 17.10 19.47
C LYS A 74 -1.34 15.89 20.40
N VAL A 75 -0.27 15.10 20.49
CA VAL A 75 -0.10 13.96 21.37
C VAL A 75 1.38 13.80 21.72
N THR A 76 1.68 13.28 22.91
CA THR A 76 3.02 12.80 23.24
C THR A 76 3.10 11.28 23.03
N PRO A 77 4.29 10.71 22.79
CA PRO A 77 4.43 9.27 22.57
C PRO A 77 3.83 8.39 23.67
N ASP A 78 3.95 8.84 24.92
CA ASP A 78 3.53 8.10 26.11
C ASP A 78 2.11 8.48 26.59
N GLU A 79 1.44 9.41 25.91
CA GLU A 79 0.09 9.79 26.27
C GLU A 79 -0.86 8.61 26.05
N LEU A 80 -1.54 8.20 27.13
CA LEU A 80 -2.55 7.16 27.08
C LEU A 80 -3.91 7.74 26.73
N ILE A 81 -4.55 7.17 25.72
CA ILE A 81 -5.93 7.47 25.33
C ILE A 81 -6.78 6.23 25.62
N PHE A 82 -7.95 6.42 26.22
CA PHE A 82 -8.85 5.32 26.54
C PHE A 82 -9.72 4.96 25.34
N ASP A 83 -9.54 3.77 24.83
CA ASP A 83 -10.38 3.17 23.81
C ASP A 83 -11.42 2.23 24.45
N SER A 84 -12.68 2.61 24.35
CA SER A 84 -13.83 1.81 24.78
C SER A 84 -14.45 0.96 23.63
N GLY A 85 -13.77 0.85 22.49
CA GLY A 85 -14.30 0.27 21.26
C GLY A 85 -15.10 1.26 20.41
N ARG A 86 -15.37 2.47 20.94
CA ARG A 86 -16.12 3.54 20.30
C ARG A 86 -15.59 4.90 20.71
N HIS A 87 -15.57 5.86 19.76
CA HIS A 87 -15.16 7.22 20.07
C HIS A 87 -16.21 7.93 20.94
N TRP A 88 -15.75 8.66 21.96
CA TRP A 88 -16.61 9.27 22.99
C TRP A 88 -17.58 10.35 22.46
N LEU A 89 -17.24 10.99 21.32
CA LEU A 89 -18.02 12.10 20.77
C LEU A 89 -18.98 11.65 19.67
N VAL A 90 -18.65 10.59 18.92
CA VAL A 90 -19.41 10.10 17.75
C VAL A 90 -19.53 8.59 17.80
N ASP A 91 -20.56 8.04 17.15
CA ASP A 91 -20.75 6.58 17.06
C ASP A 91 -19.87 5.98 15.93
N MET A 92 -18.55 6.17 16.05
CA MET A 92 -17.55 5.56 15.19
C MET A 92 -16.69 4.60 16.02
N ARG A 93 -16.39 3.43 15.47
CA ARG A 93 -15.89 2.26 16.21
C ARG A 93 -14.62 1.69 15.61
N ASN A 94 -13.94 0.87 16.40
CA ASN A 94 -12.90 -0.01 15.90
C ASN A 94 -13.49 -1.04 14.92
N ALA A 95 -12.68 -1.52 13.97
CA ALA A 95 -13.02 -2.67 13.17
C ALA A 95 -13.28 -3.87 14.11
N GLY A 96 -14.45 -4.51 13.99
CA GLY A 96 -14.86 -5.57 14.91
C GLY A 96 -15.41 -5.09 16.27
N GLY A 97 -15.35 -3.79 16.59
CA GLY A 97 -15.93 -3.22 17.82
C GLY A 97 -15.15 -3.53 19.10
N GLU A 98 -13.91 -4.01 19.00
CA GLU A 98 -13.06 -4.32 20.15
C GLU A 98 -12.67 -3.05 20.93
N ALA A 99 -12.65 -3.16 22.27
CA ALA A 99 -12.14 -2.14 23.17
C ALA A 99 -10.72 -2.49 23.60
N LEU A 100 -9.75 -1.61 23.35
CA LEU A 100 -8.34 -1.85 23.64
C LEU A 100 -7.88 -1.25 24.98
N GLY A 101 -8.73 -0.47 25.65
CA GLY A 101 -8.44 0.14 26.94
C GLY A 101 -7.49 1.34 26.82
N TRP A 102 -6.60 1.49 27.79
CA TRP A 102 -5.58 2.56 27.76
C TRP A 102 -4.46 2.19 26.82
N ILE A 103 -4.24 3.00 25.79
CA ILE A 103 -3.32 2.69 24.69
C ILE A 103 -2.50 3.94 24.32
N ASN A 104 -1.22 3.77 24.07
CA ASN A 104 -0.32 4.81 23.58
C ASN A 104 -0.21 4.80 22.05
N PHE A 105 0.66 5.68 21.51
CA PHE A 105 0.81 5.84 20.07
C PHE A 105 1.28 4.57 19.33
N THR A 106 2.36 3.94 19.82
CA THR A 106 2.95 2.76 19.14
C THR A 106 2.05 1.55 19.21
N GLU A 107 1.36 1.35 20.35
CA GLU A 107 0.34 0.31 20.52
C GLU A 107 -0.86 0.54 19.61
N ALA A 108 -1.36 1.79 19.52
CA ALA A 108 -2.47 2.14 18.64
C ALA A 108 -2.14 1.91 17.15
N LEU A 109 -0.90 2.21 16.73
CA LEU A 109 -0.45 1.94 15.35
C LEU A 109 -0.33 0.44 15.11
N SER A 110 0.24 -0.31 16.07
CA SER A 110 0.40 -1.76 16.02
C SER A 110 -0.93 -2.52 15.92
N LYS A 111 -1.88 -2.16 16.76
CA LYS A 111 -3.22 -2.78 16.81
C LYS A 111 -4.19 -2.17 15.81
N SER A 112 -3.75 -1.14 15.09
CA SER A 112 -4.58 -0.44 14.09
C SER A 112 -5.85 0.18 14.69
N ASP A 113 -5.76 0.73 15.91
CA ASP A 113 -6.86 1.33 16.65
C ASP A 113 -7.48 2.52 15.88
N ASN A 114 -8.76 2.42 15.53
CA ASN A 114 -9.47 3.52 14.87
C ASN A 114 -9.82 4.63 15.86
N VAL A 115 -10.23 4.29 17.07
CA VAL A 115 -10.69 5.24 18.10
C VAL A 115 -9.57 6.22 18.46
N TYR A 116 -8.35 5.70 18.64
CA TYR A 116 -7.15 6.52 18.83
C TYR A 116 -6.94 7.50 17.67
N PHE A 117 -7.00 6.98 16.43
CA PHE A 117 -6.73 7.81 15.24
C PHE A 117 -7.89 8.74 14.88
N TYR A 118 -9.14 8.46 15.25
CA TYR A 118 -10.23 9.45 15.22
C TYR A 118 -9.91 10.64 16.13
N GLU A 119 -9.44 10.37 17.35
CA GLU A 119 -9.05 11.43 18.28
C GLU A 119 -7.84 12.22 17.73
N MET A 120 -6.88 11.57 17.09
CA MET A 120 -5.79 12.27 16.42
C MET A 120 -6.31 13.16 15.29
N GLY A 121 -7.22 12.64 14.44
CA GLY A 121 -7.88 13.44 13.39
C GLY A 121 -8.57 14.68 13.96
N ARG A 122 -9.31 14.52 15.06
CA ARG A 122 -9.99 15.63 15.76
C ARG A 122 -8.99 16.70 16.24
N ARG A 123 -7.86 16.28 16.82
CA ARG A 123 -6.85 17.19 17.36
C ARG A 123 -6.03 17.89 16.29
N VAL A 124 -5.79 17.24 15.16
CA VAL A 124 -5.01 17.74 14.04
C VAL A 124 -5.86 18.63 13.13
N GLY A 125 -7.06 18.18 12.78
CA GLY A 125 -7.96 18.84 11.83
C GLY A 125 -7.63 18.51 10.37
N ILE A 126 -8.65 18.65 9.49
CA ILE A 126 -8.53 18.21 8.08
C ILE A 126 -7.47 18.98 7.30
N ASP A 127 -7.35 20.30 7.49
CA ASP A 127 -6.38 21.11 6.76
C ASP A 127 -4.94 20.64 7.00
N LYS A 128 -4.61 20.36 8.27
CA LYS A 128 -3.27 19.85 8.61
C LYS A 128 -3.07 18.39 8.15
N LEU A 129 -4.09 17.55 8.22
CA LEU A 129 -4.03 16.21 7.63
C LEU A 129 -3.74 16.28 6.14
N ALA A 130 -4.41 17.20 5.41
CA ALA A 130 -4.18 17.41 3.98
C ALA A 130 -2.75 17.93 3.67
N GLU A 131 -2.22 18.86 4.49
CA GLU A 131 -0.84 19.33 4.35
C GLU A 131 0.17 18.18 4.51
N TYR A 132 -0.02 17.34 5.53
CA TYR A 132 0.87 16.18 5.75
C TYR A 132 0.70 15.12 4.65
N ALA A 133 -0.51 14.85 4.19
CA ALA A 133 -0.74 13.95 3.07
C ALA A 133 -0.03 14.43 1.79
N ALA A 134 -0.09 15.74 1.50
CA ALA A 134 0.63 16.35 0.38
C ALA A 134 2.16 16.29 0.57
N MET A 135 2.66 16.43 1.80
CA MET A 135 4.08 16.29 2.14
C MET A 135 4.59 14.87 1.82
N PHE A 136 3.80 13.83 2.10
CA PHE A 136 4.06 12.44 1.72
C PHE A 136 3.75 12.12 0.25
N GLY A 137 3.54 13.13 -0.59
CA GLY A 137 3.39 12.95 -2.04
C GLY A 137 2.01 12.56 -2.53
N MET A 138 0.99 12.49 -1.68
CA MET A 138 -0.39 12.29 -2.12
C MET A 138 -0.90 13.46 -2.94
N GLY A 139 -1.93 13.23 -3.76
CA GLY A 139 -2.60 14.26 -4.56
C GLY A 139 -1.81 14.73 -5.77
N LYS A 140 -0.66 14.12 -6.08
CA LYS A 140 0.16 14.41 -7.26
C LYS A 140 0.76 13.14 -7.84
N LYS A 141 1.08 13.19 -9.13
CA LYS A 141 1.81 12.11 -9.80
C LYS A 141 3.21 11.97 -9.22
N THR A 142 3.69 10.73 -9.09
CA THR A 142 5.05 10.45 -8.58
C THR A 142 6.14 10.78 -9.57
N GLY A 143 5.77 10.85 -10.86
CA GLY A 143 6.69 11.10 -11.95
C GLY A 143 7.46 9.86 -12.41
N ILE A 144 6.91 8.67 -12.14
CA ILE A 144 7.43 7.42 -12.72
C ILE A 144 7.47 7.51 -14.25
N ASP A 145 8.43 6.84 -14.86
CA ASP A 145 8.65 6.82 -16.33
C ASP A 145 7.62 5.94 -17.09
N LEU A 146 6.38 5.90 -16.60
CA LEU A 146 5.22 5.24 -17.21
C LEU A 146 4.08 6.23 -17.52
N ARG A 147 3.30 5.89 -18.55
CA ARG A 147 2.09 6.64 -18.88
C ARG A 147 0.89 6.12 -18.11
N GLY A 148 -0.12 6.98 -17.94
CA GLY A 148 -1.40 6.58 -17.32
C GLY A 148 -1.38 6.62 -15.80
N GLU A 149 -0.39 7.25 -15.17
CA GLU A 149 -0.34 7.43 -13.73
C GLU A 149 -1.45 8.35 -13.23
N SER A 150 -2.14 7.96 -12.15
CA SER A 150 -3.13 8.76 -11.41
C SER A 150 -2.48 9.53 -10.26
N SER A 151 -3.12 10.62 -9.86
CA SER A 151 -2.59 11.50 -8.80
C SER A 151 -3.02 11.07 -7.40
N GLY A 152 -4.01 10.21 -7.27
CA GLY A 152 -4.72 10.05 -6.01
C GLY A 152 -5.53 11.29 -5.64
N LEU A 153 -6.12 11.28 -4.47
CA LEU A 153 -6.95 12.38 -3.97
C LEU A 153 -6.66 12.63 -2.49
N ILE A 154 -6.50 13.89 -2.14
CA ILE A 154 -6.46 14.33 -0.75
C ILE A 154 -7.83 14.91 -0.38
N ALA A 155 -8.43 14.37 0.66
CA ALA A 155 -9.68 14.85 1.21
C ALA A 155 -9.53 16.30 1.72
N SER A 156 -10.49 17.16 1.40
CA SER A 156 -10.55 18.55 1.88
C SER A 156 -11.97 19.08 1.88
N GLU A 157 -12.24 20.09 2.71
CA GLU A 157 -13.51 20.83 2.71
C GLU A 157 -13.83 21.36 1.31
N LYS A 158 -12.80 21.94 0.65
CA LYS A 158 -12.96 22.48 -0.72
C LYS A 158 -13.39 21.39 -1.70
N TYR A 159 -12.77 20.21 -1.67
CA TYR A 159 -13.12 19.11 -2.57
C TYR A 159 -14.58 18.68 -2.36
N LYS A 160 -15.01 18.51 -1.12
CA LYS A 160 -16.38 18.12 -0.80
C LYS A 160 -17.39 19.14 -1.28
N MET A 161 -17.13 20.43 -1.00
CA MET A 161 -18.00 21.52 -1.44
C MET A 161 -18.08 21.61 -2.97
N ASP A 162 -16.93 21.58 -3.66
CA ASP A 162 -16.89 21.73 -5.12
C ASP A 162 -17.52 20.53 -5.87
N THR A 163 -17.42 19.32 -5.28
CA THR A 163 -17.87 18.08 -5.95
C THR A 163 -19.32 17.73 -5.61
N PHE A 164 -19.73 17.93 -4.35
CA PHE A 164 -21.02 17.46 -3.84
C PHE A 164 -21.93 18.62 -3.40
N GLY A 165 -21.42 19.85 -3.24
CA GLY A 165 -22.18 20.98 -2.71
C GLY A 165 -22.53 20.84 -1.24
N GLU A 166 -21.75 20.08 -0.49
CA GLU A 166 -22.00 19.77 0.92
C GLU A 166 -20.93 20.34 1.84
N ASP A 167 -21.35 20.75 3.05
CA ASP A 167 -20.45 21.16 4.11
C ASP A 167 -19.59 20.00 4.63
N TRP A 168 -18.43 20.34 5.19
CA TRP A 168 -17.57 19.39 5.88
C TRP A 168 -18.04 19.14 7.31
N TYR A 169 -18.15 17.88 7.69
CA TYR A 169 -18.52 17.49 9.04
C TYR A 169 -17.36 16.81 9.78
N LEU A 170 -17.43 16.78 11.10
CA LEU A 170 -16.41 16.13 11.93
C LEU A 170 -16.22 14.65 11.59
N GLY A 171 -17.29 13.96 11.18
CA GLY A 171 -17.24 12.58 10.70
C GLY A 171 -16.35 12.41 9.45
N ASP A 172 -16.33 13.40 8.55
CA ASP A 172 -15.46 13.39 7.37
C ASP A 172 -13.98 13.47 7.78
N THR A 173 -13.66 14.28 8.80
CA THR A 173 -12.30 14.35 9.37
C THR A 173 -11.90 13.02 10.00
N PHE A 174 -12.79 12.36 10.72
CA PHE A 174 -12.52 11.08 11.34
C PHE A 174 -12.27 9.99 10.29
N ASN A 175 -13.13 9.88 9.28
CA ASN A 175 -12.93 8.97 8.17
C ASN A 175 -11.59 9.25 7.45
N SER A 176 -11.30 10.52 7.19
CA SER A 176 -10.05 10.92 6.55
C SER A 176 -8.83 10.54 7.38
N ALA A 177 -8.90 10.66 8.72
CA ALA A 177 -7.78 10.35 9.62
C ALA A 177 -7.37 8.86 9.63
N ILE A 178 -8.28 7.97 9.23
CA ILE A 178 -8.01 6.53 9.08
C ILE A 178 -7.91 6.08 7.62
N GLY A 179 -7.79 7.04 6.68
CA GLY A 179 -7.61 6.78 5.26
C GLY A 179 -8.87 6.30 4.53
N GLN A 180 -10.03 6.66 5.03
CA GLN A 180 -11.32 6.41 4.42
C GLN A 180 -11.94 7.71 3.87
N GLY A 181 -13.20 7.66 3.46
CA GLY A 181 -13.91 8.79 2.89
C GLY A 181 -13.35 9.17 1.52
N PHE A 182 -12.86 10.40 1.38
CA PHE A 182 -12.37 10.92 0.09
C PHE A 182 -10.85 10.73 -0.12
N GLN A 183 -10.13 10.07 0.80
CA GLN A 183 -8.70 9.79 0.62
C GLN A 183 -8.50 8.69 -0.42
N LEU A 184 -7.71 8.97 -1.47
CA LEU A 184 -7.35 7.96 -2.48
C LEU A 184 -5.84 7.96 -2.76
N VAL A 185 -5.28 6.77 -2.89
CA VAL A 185 -3.87 6.56 -3.28
C VAL A 185 -3.76 5.46 -4.34
N THR A 186 -2.70 5.51 -5.13
CA THR A 186 -2.30 4.37 -5.94
C THR A 186 -1.40 3.44 -5.12
N PRO A 187 -1.28 2.14 -5.48
CA PRO A 187 -0.32 1.24 -4.84
C PRO A 187 1.12 1.75 -4.87
N LEU A 188 1.53 2.43 -5.95
CA LEU A 188 2.84 3.07 -6.02
C LEU A 188 2.99 4.17 -4.98
N GLN A 189 1.99 5.04 -4.81
CA GLN A 189 2.02 6.09 -3.76
C GLN A 189 2.08 5.47 -2.36
N ALA A 190 1.32 4.40 -2.10
CA ALA A 190 1.36 3.70 -0.82
C ALA A 190 2.76 3.12 -0.53
N ALA A 191 3.44 2.56 -1.55
CA ALA A 191 4.81 2.10 -1.42
C ALA A 191 5.80 3.24 -1.14
N LEU A 192 5.65 4.39 -1.81
CA LEU A 192 6.52 5.56 -1.60
C LEU A 192 6.37 6.16 -0.20
N ILE A 193 5.15 6.29 0.32
CA ILE A 193 4.89 6.74 1.71
C ILE A 193 5.68 5.88 2.70
N VAL A 194 5.65 4.57 2.54
CA VAL A 194 6.40 3.64 3.41
C VAL A 194 7.91 3.71 3.16
N SER A 195 8.33 3.93 1.90
CA SER A 195 9.74 4.13 1.55
C SER A 195 10.35 5.32 2.27
N GLU A 196 9.61 6.43 2.31
CA GLU A 196 10.02 7.66 3.00
C GLU A 196 10.16 7.46 4.53
N VAL A 197 9.28 6.66 5.13
CA VAL A 197 9.41 6.28 6.55
C VAL A 197 10.62 5.37 6.77
N ALA A 198 10.79 4.38 5.90
CA ALA A 198 11.84 3.37 6.00
C ALA A 198 13.25 3.99 5.91
N ASN A 199 13.46 4.92 4.98
CA ASN A 199 14.78 5.50 4.68
C ASN A 199 15.09 6.78 5.50
N GLY A 200 14.23 7.17 6.44
CA GLY A 200 14.42 8.35 7.28
C GLY A 200 14.02 9.68 6.65
N GLY A 201 13.06 9.64 5.72
CA GLY A 201 12.39 10.81 5.17
C GLY A 201 12.88 11.27 3.80
N ILE A 202 13.75 10.51 3.13
CA ILE A 202 14.25 10.88 1.80
C ILE A 202 13.20 10.52 0.74
N GLN A 203 12.90 11.47 -0.12
CA GLN A 203 11.96 11.29 -1.23
C GLN A 203 12.71 11.06 -2.53
N TYR A 204 12.50 9.91 -3.15
CA TYR A 204 13.06 9.58 -4.45
C TYR A 204 11.97 9.56 -5.52
N ARG A 205 12.33 9.99 -6.75
CA ARG A 205 11.51 9.72 -7.92
C ARG A 205 11.57 8.22 -8.25
N PRO A 206 10.42 7.52 -8.35
CA PRO A 206 10.43 6.13 -8.77
C PRO A 206 10.81 5.99 -10.24
N PHE A 207 11.58 4.94 -10.58
CA PHE A 207 11.99 4.66 -11.95
C PHE A 207 12.10 3.15 -12.23
N LEU A 208 11.87 2.76 -13.49
CA LEU A 208 11.91 1.38 -13.97
C LEU A 208 13.16 1.09 -14.79
N VAL A 209 13.60 2.07 -15.57
CA VAL A 209 14.71 1.90 -16.51
C VAL A 209 16.01 2.29 -15.83
N SER A 210 16.86 1.31 -15.55
CA SER A 210 18.18 1.56 -14.97
C SER A 210 19.22 1.92 -16.03
N ARG A 211 19.13 1.33 -17.25
CA ARG A 211 20.10 1.52 -18.31
C ARG A 211 19.50 1.29 -19.70
N ILE A 212 19.99 2.03 -20.69
CA ILE A 212 19.75 1.80 -22.10
C ILE A 212 21.13 1.54 -22.76
N ASP A 213 21.24 0.47 -23.55
CA ASP A 213 22.47 0.10 -24.23
C ASP A 213 22.34 0.32 -25.73
N ASN A 214 23.47 0.59 -26.38
CA ASN A 214 23.64 0.52 -27.82
C ASN A 214 23.59 -0.95 -28.30
N LEU A 215 23.46 -1.17 -29.59
CA LEU A 215 23.43 -2.52 -30.19
C LEU A 215 24.73 -3.32 -29.95
N ASP A 216 25.84 -2.64 -29.70
CA ASP A 216 27.14 -3.24 -29.38
C ASP A 216 27.30 -3.56 -27.87
N GLY A 217 26.29 -3.32 -27.06
CA GLY A 217 26.29 -3.55 -25.60
C GLY A 217 26.93 -2.43 -24.78
N THR A 218 27.44 -1.38 -25.41
CA THR A 218 27.93 -0.21 -24.67
C THR A 218 26.77 0.62 -24.07
N PRO A 219 26.91 1.17 -22.86
CA PRO A 219 25.87 2.01 -22.29
C PRO A 219 25.61 3.26 -23.13
N TYR A 220 24.38 3.44 -23.61
CA TYR A 220 23.91 4.69 -24.20
C TYR A 220 23.51 5.69 -23.13
N LYS A 221 22.74 5.24 -22.12
CA LYS A 221 22.26 6.07 -21.00
C LYS A 221 22.14 5.22 -19.74
N ILE A 222 22.65 5.73 -18.62
CA ILE A 222 22.46 5.16 -17.29
C ILE A 222 21.60 6.13 -16.49
N PHE A 223 20.58 5.63 -15.81
CA PHE A 223 19.72 6.40 -14.94
C PHE A 223 20.21 6.25 -13.50
N ALA A 224 20.48 7.35 -12.84
CA ALA A 224 20.85 7.41 -11.43
C ALA A 224 19.62 7.69 -10.58
N PRO A 225 19.61 7.28 -9.30
CA PRO A 225 18.60 7.69 -8.35
C PRO A 225 18.45 9.21 -8.28
N GLU A 226 17.21 9.69 -8.34
CA GLU A 226 16.87 11.12 -8.25
C GLU A 226 16.19 11.42 -6.92
N GLN A 227 16.92 12.05 -5.99
CA GLN A 227 16.31 12.59 -4.78
C GLN A 227 15.52 13.86 -5.15
N ILE A 228 14.22 13.86 -4.91
CA ILE A 228 13.31 14.97 -5.24
C ILE A 228 12.93 15.81 -4.01
N GLY A 229 13.23 15.34 -2.80
CA GLY A 229 12.92 16.03 -1.56
C GLY A 229 13.36 15.29 -0.32
N THR A 230 12.95 15.85 0.80
CA THR A 230 13.07 15.25 2.14
C THR A 230 11.85 15.66 2.95
N LEU A 231 11.25 14.73 3.67
CA LEU A 231 10.13 15.02 4.57
C LEU A 231 10.57 16.01 5.67
N SER A 232 9.75 17.01 5.90
CA SER A 232 9.92 17.95 7.02
C SER A 232 9.34 17.35 8.31
N ILE A 233 9.82 16.18 8.68
CA ILE A 233 9.41 15.39 9.87
C ILE A 233 10.66 15.04 10.66
N SER A 234 10.57 15.18 11.98
CA SER A 234 11.69 14.89 12.87
C SER A 234 12.08 13.41 12.86
N ARG A 235 13.35 13.13 13.03
CA ARG A 235 13.85 11.76 13.11
C ARG A 235 13.15 10.97 14.23
N SER A 236 12.91 11.61 15.38
CA SER A 236 12.21 10.99 16.50
C SER A 236 10.79 10.56 16.16
N THR A 237 10.06 11.36 15.38
CA THR A 237 8.71 10.98 14.90
C THR A 237 8.76 9.80 13.92
N LEU A 238 9.70 9.83 12.98
CA LEU A 238 9.86 8.71 12.04
C LEU A 238 10.26 7.42 12.76
N ASP A 239 11.14 7.49 13.77
CA ASP A 239 11.55 6.32 14.53
C ASP A 239 10.40 5.73 15.38
N LEU A 240 9.52 6.56 15.95
CA LEU A 240 8.29 6.11 16.64
C LEU A 240 7.32 5.42 15.68
N ILE A 241 7.14 5.97 14.48
CA ILE A 241 6.29 5.36 13.45
C ILE A 241 6.87 4.01 13.02
N ARG A 242 8.18 3.94 12.77
CA ARG A 242 8.89 2.71 12.43
C ARG A 242 8.72 1.64 13.51
N GLU A 243 8.86 2.03 14.78
CA GLU A 243 8.64 1.13 15.92
C GLU A 243 7.20 0.60 15.95
N GLY A 244 6.21 1.46 15.84
CA GLY A 244 4.80 1.04 15.74
C GLY A 244 4.54 0.11 14.56
N MET A 245 5.16 0.36 13.40
CA MET A 245 5.08 -0.52 12.23
C MET A 245 5.80 -1.86 12.45
N ARG A 246 6.91 -1.91 13.18
CA ARG A 246 7.57 -3.16 13.57
C ARG A 246 6.65 -3.99 14.46
N ASN A 247 6.04 -3.35 15.44
CA ASN A 247 5.14 -4.04 16.37
C ASN A 247 3.92 -4.66 15.66
N VAL A 248 3.49 -4.13 14.48
CA VAL A 248 2.43 -4.75 13.66
C VAL A 248 2.79 -6.20 13.27
N THR A 249 4.05 -6.46 12.96
CA THR A 249 4.54 -7.78 12.49
C THR A 249 5.11 -8.65 13.60
N GLU A 250 5.41 -8.10 14.77
CA GLU A 250 5.86 -8.85 15.94
C GLU A 250 4.68 -9.35 16.79
N GLU A 251 3.79 -8.47 17.22
CA GLU A 251 2.69 -8.79 18.15
C GLU A 251 1.32 -8.19 17.74
N GLY A 252 1.31 -7.39 16.68
CA GLY A 252 0.13 -6.67 16.20
C GLY A 252 -0.69 -7.44 15.17
N THR A 253 -1.36 -6.69 14.28
CA THR A 253 -2.34 -7.22 13.34
C THR A 253 -1.80 -8.21 12.30
N ALA A 254 -0.48 -8.31 12.11
CA ALA A 254 0.17 -9.27 11.21
C ALA A 254 1.19 -10.19 11.94
N GLY A 255 1.25 -10.16 13.26
CA GLY A 255 2.23 -10.93 14.05
C GLY A 255 2.21 -12.43 13.73
N TYR A 256 1.03 -13.04 13.60
CA TYR A 256 0.90 -14.46 13.30
C TYR A 256 1.41 -14.84 11.89
N ILE A 257 1.46 -13.89 10.94
CA ILE A 257 1.98 -14.13 9.58
C ILE A 257 3.51 -14.17 9.60
N PHE A 258 4.15 -13.28 10.40
CA PHE A 258 5.60 -13.10 10.39
C PHE A 258 6.31 -13.77 11.56
N ALA A 259 5.60 -14.51 12.42
CA ALA A 259 6.15 -15.13 13.63
C ALA A 259 7.38 -16.01 13.40
N ASP A 260 7.46 -16.68 12.25
CA ASP A 260 8.56 -17.56 11.83
C ASP A 260 9.50 -16.93 10.79
N PHE A 261 9.28 -15.64 10.44
CA PHE A 261 10.10 -14.99 9.43
C PHE A 261 11.45 -14.54 10.03
N PRO A 262 12.61 -14.95 9.42
CA PRO A 262 13.91 -14.77 10.06
C PRO A 262 14.46 -13.34 10.02
N ILE A 263 13.78 -12.41 9.35
CA ILE A 263 14.22 -11.02 9.17
C ILE A 263 13.16 -10.12 9.75
N GLN A 264 13.57 -9.12 10.54
CA GLN A 264 12.63 -8.16 11.09
C GLN A 264 11.97 -7.34 9.98
N VAL A 265 10.65 -7.36 9.98
CA VAL A 265 9.79 -6.62 9.04
C VAL A 265 9.07 -5.52 9.82
N ALA A 266 8.87 -4.38 9.19
CA ALA A 266 7.93 -3.38 9.67
C ALA A 266 6.82 -3.19 8.64
N GLY A 267 5.57 -3.15 9.06
CA GLY A 267 4.45 -3.08 8.12
C GLY A 267 3.22 -2.43 8.70
N LYS A 268 2.19 -2.31 7.87
CA LYS A 268 0.87 -1.84 8.28
C LYS A 268 -0.20 -2.57 7.48
N THR A 269 -1.12 -3.21 8.16
CA THR A 269 -2.34 -3.76 7.57
C THR A 269 -3.33 -2.64 7.26
N GLY A 270 -4.11 -2.83 6.20
CA GLY A 270 -5.24 -1.98 5.86
C GLY A 270 -6.44 -2.80 5.43
N THR A 271 -7.60 -2.28 5.76
CA THR A 271 -8.89 -2.73 5.26
C THR A 271 -9.61 -1.46 4.83
N ALA A 272 -9.88 -1.33 3.54
CA ALA A 272 -10.52 -0.16 2.98
C ALA A 272 -11.94 -0.53 2.57
N GLU A 273 -12.93 0.18 3.11
CA GLU A 273 -14.34 -0.04 2.81
C GLU A 273 -14.60 0.10 1.32
N ASN A 274 -15.40 -0.83 0.80
CA ASN A 274 -15.86 -0.84 -0.58
C ASN A 274 -17.38 -0.98 -0.61
N TYR A 275 -18.08 0.08 -0.97
CA TYR A 275 -19.55 0.13 -1.02
C TYR A 275 -20.18 -0.82 -2.04
N SER A 276 -19.40 -1.37 -2.98
CA SER A 276 -19.87 -2.25 -4.04
C SER A 276 -19.57 -3.73 -3.82
N GLY A 277 -18.92 -4.10 -2.71
CA GLY A 277 -18.51 -5.49 -2.46
C GLY A 277 -17.80 -5.66 -1.13
N GLN A 278 -16.94 -6.68 -1.07
CA GLN A 278 -16.05 -6.86 0.08
C GLN A 278 -14.99 -5.75 0.12
N ASP A 279 -14.48 -5.47 1.29
CA ASP A 279 -13.43 -4.48 1.51
C ASP A 279 -12.16 -4.83 0.73
N HIS A 280 -11.37 -3.80 0.42
CA HIS A 280 -10.05 -3.98 -0.17
C HIS A 280 -9.02 -4.28 0.92
N GLY A 281 -8.26 -5.35 0.74
CA GLY A 281 -7.17 -5.71 1.65
C GLY A 281 -5.86 -5.03 1.26
N TRP A 282 -5.24 -4.28 2.19
CA TRP A 282 -3.93 -3.67 2.04
C TRP A 282 -2.90 -4.29 2.98
N PHE A 283 -1.70 -4.45 2.50
CA PHE A 283 -0.53 -4.58 3.37
C PHE A 283 0.66 -3.84 2.76
N VAL A 284 1.23 -2.95 3.55
CA VAL A 284 2.45 -2.22 3.19
C VAL A 284 3.54 -2.56 4.18
N ALA A 285 4.77 -2.78 3.71
CA ALA A 285 5.86 -3.20 4.57
C ALA A 285 7.22 -2.83 4.01
N TYR A 286 8.23 -2.85 4.88
CA TYR A 286 9.64 -2.80 4.48
C TYR A 286 10.49 -3.77 5.30
N ALA A 287 11.59 -4.18 4.75
CA ALA A 287 12.56 -5.07 5.40
C ALA A 287 13.98 -4.86 4.84
N PRO A 288 15.05 -5.20 5.66
CA PRO A 288 15.02 -5.37 7.10
C PRO A 288 14.67 -4.08 7.84
N PHE A 289 14.25 -4.18 9.09
CA PHE A 289 13.85 -3.03 9.91
C PHE A 289 14.97 -1.99 10.09
N ASP A 290 16.19 -2.46 10.44
CA ASP A 290 17.31 -1.55 10.72
C ASP A 290 17.94 -0.96 9.44
N HIS A 291 18.06 -1.76 8.39
CA HIS A 291 18.68 -1.39 7.13
C HIS A 291 17.76 -1.73 5.95
N PRO A 292 16.72 -0.93 5.71
CA PRO A 292 15.72 -1.21 4.68
C PRO A 292 16.32 -1.40 3.29
N ARG A 293 15.99 -2.51 2.63
CA ARG A 293 16.44 -2.87 1.29
C ARG A 293 15.30 -3.00 0.30
N ILE A 294 14.10 -3.25 0.81
CA ILE A 294 12.90 -3.41 0.00
C ILE A 294 11.69 -2.85 0.75
N VAL A 295 10.84 -2.15 0.02
CA VAL A 295 9.50 -1.75 0.43
C VAL A 295 8.51 -2.42 -0.49
N ILE A 296 7.41 -2.92 0.06
CA ILE A 296 6.37 -3.60 -0.71
C ILE A 296 5.01 -3.04 -0.31
N ALA A 297 4.19 -2.73 -1.30
CA ALA A 297 2.77 -2.45 -1.12
C ALA A 297 1.95 -3.46 -1.94
N VAL A 298 1.02 -4.13 -1.30
CA VAL A 298 0.08 -5.06 -1.92
C VAL A 298 -1.34 -4.62 -1.63
N LEU A 299 -2.14 -4.56 -2.68
CA LEU A 299 -3.59 -4.37 -2.64
C LEU A 299 -4.26 -5.58 -3.27
N VAL A 300 -5.22 -6.16 -2.57
CA VAL A 300 -6.15 -7.16 -3.10
C VAL A 300 -7.55 -6.54 -3.11
N GLU A 301 -8.06 -6.24 -4.32
CA GLU A 301 -9.42 -5.74 -4.49
C GLU A 301 -10.41 -6.76 -3.95
N GLN A 302 -11.37 -6.30 -3.13
CA GLN A 302 -12.41 -7.15 -2.53
C GLN A 302 -11.86 -8.39 -1.78
N GLY A 303 -10.63 -8.27 -1.26
CA GLY A 303 -9.94 -9.36 -0.56
C GLY A 303 -10.28 -9.46 0.93
N GLY A 304 -11.07 -8.53 1.46
CA GLY A 304 -11.37 -8.45 2.89
C GLY A 304 -10.20 -7.89 3.69
N TYR A 305 -9.81 -8.57 4.76
CA TYR A 305 -8.75 -8.08 5.64
C TYR A 305 -7.36 -8.14 5.03
N GLY A 306 -6.60 -7.05 5.12
CA GLY A 306 -5.23 -6.99 4.60
C GLY A 306 -4.28 -8.02 5.24
N SER A 307 -4.50 -8.38 6.51
CA SER A 307 -3.73 -9.42 7.19
C SER A 307 -3.90 -10.81 6.57
N SER A 308 -5.07 -11.14 6.04
CA SER A 308 -5.33 -12.44 5.42
C SER A 308 -5.13 -12.45 3.90
N ALA A 309 -5.41 -11.35 3.21
CA ALA A 309 -5.32 -11.29 1.75
C ALA A 309 -3.94 -10.83 1.24
N SER A 310 -3.37 -9.77 1.84
CA SER A 310 -2.19 -9.09 1.30
C SER A 310 -0.90 -9.41 2.05
N ALA A 311 -0.94 -9.58 3.39
CA ALA A 311 0.26 -9.86 4.18
C ALA A 311 0.96 -11.18 3.81
N PRO A 312 0.25 -12.30 3.51
CA PRO A 312 0.90 -13.52 3.04
C PRO A 312 1.64 -13.34 1.71
N ILE A 313 1.10 -12.54 0.79
CA ILE A 313 1.76 -12.21 -0.49
C ILE A 313 3.05 -11.43 -0.23
N VAL A 314 3.01 -10.43 0.66
CA VAL A 314 4.21 -9.68 1.03
C VAL A 314 5.26 -10.57 1.68
N LYS A 315 4.86 -11.50 2.59
CA LYS A 315 5.79 -12.47 3.18
C LYS A 315 6.47 -13.30 2.11
N GLU A 316 5.72 -13.84 1.16
CA GLU A 316 6.26 -14.64 0.06
C GLU A 316 7.25 -13.84 -0.81
N MET A 317 6.92 -12.57 -1.15
CA MET A 317 7.83 -11.69 -1.87
C MET A 317 9.14 -11.41 -1.10
N LEU A 318 9.05 -11.26 0.22
CA LEU A 318 10.23 -11.09 1.08
C LEU A 318 11.05 -12.39 1.18
N GLU A 319 10.40 -13.55 1.26
CA GLU A 319 11.09 -14.85 1.22
C GLU A 319 11.90 -15.02 -0.07
N GLU A 320 11.32 -14.70 -1.22
CA GLU A 320 12.02 -14.73 -2.51
C GLU A 320 13.18 -13.73 -2.54
N PHE A 321 12.93 -12.47 -2.16
CA PHE A 321 13.95 -11.41 -2.21
C PHE A 321 15.17 -11.69 -1.33
N PHE A 322 14.95 -12.27 -0.15
CA PHE A 322 16.01 -12.58 0.80
C PHE A 322 16.54 -14.02 0.70
N HIS A 323 15.97 -14.83 -0.19
CA HIS A 323 16.29 -16.26 -0.34
C HIS A 323 16.16 -17.03 0.98
N VAL A 324 15.04 -16.84 1.67
CA VAL A 324 14.71 -17.52 2.93
C VAL A 324 13.41 -18.32 2.79
N GLY A 325 13.02 -19.09 3.83
CA GLY A 325 11.83 -19.91 3.79
C GLY A 325 11.86 -20.92 2.65
N LYS A 326 10.79 -21.01 1.86
CA LYS A 326 10.70 -21.93 0.72
C LYS A 326 11.67 -21.62 -0.43
N TYR A 327 12.28 -20.43 -0.45
CA TYR A 327 13.27 -19.99 -1.43
C TYR A 327 14.71 -20.07 -0.92
N ALA A 328 14.95 -20.67 0.25
CA ALA A 328 16.30 -20.85 0.77
C ALA A 328 17.14 -21.72 -0.19
N ALA A 329 18.43 -21.39 -0.31
CA ALA A 329 19.35 -22.11 -1.19
C ALA A 329 19.39 -23.61 -0.83
N GLY A 330 19.08 -24.48 -1.80
CA GLY A 330 19.06 -25.95 -1.62
C GLY A 330 17.67 -26.56 -1.44
N MET A 331 16.61 -25.79 -1.36
CA MET A 331 15.24 -26.34 -1.48
C MET A 331 14.88 -26.54 -2.96
N PRO A 332 14.17 -27.64 -3.33
CA PRO A 332 13.69 -27.82 -4.69
C PRO A 332 12.75 -26.68 -5.03
N LYS A 333 12.99 -26.00 -6.14
CA LYS A 333 12.00 -25.07 -6.69
C LYS A 333 10.79 -25.90 -7.09
N ASP A 334 9.60 -25.48 -6.66
CA ASP A 334 8.32 -26.07 -7.06
C ASP A 334 8.02 -25.72 -8.54
N GLU A 335 8.90 -26.13 -9.47
CA GLU A 335 8.80 -25.90 -10.92
C GLU A 335 7.58 -26.58 -11.55
N ASP A 336 6.92 -27.50 -10.80
CA ASP A 336 5.79 -28.27 -11.32
C ASP A 336 4.42 -27.57 -11.16
N LYS A 337 4.27 -26.61 -10.24
CA LYS A 337 2.99 -25.89 -10.10
C LYS A 337 2.76 -24.84 -11.16
N ASP A 338 3.82 -24.15 -11.61
CA ASP A 338 3.71 -23.18 -12.71
C ASP A 338 3.47 -23.86 -14.07
N LYS A 339 3.92 -25.10 -14.25
CA LYS A 339 3.61 -25.90 -15.43
C LYS A 339 2.15 -26.38 -15.43
N GLN A 340 1.59 -26.66 -14.26
CA GLN A 340 0.20 -27.09 -14.11
C GLN A 340 -0.77 -25.95 -14.32
N ALA A 341 -0.49 -24.75 -13.79
CA ALA A 341 -1.28 -23.54 -14.02
C ALA A 341 -1.29 -23.12 -15.49
N ASN A 342 -0.15 -23.23 -16.18
CA ASN A 342 -0.07 -22.96 -17.62
C ASN A 342 -0.67 -24.08 -18.50
N ALA A 343 -0.78 -25.31 -17.99
CA ALA A 343 -1.42 -26.43 -18.69
C ALA A 343 -2.96 -26.37 -18.58
N ASP A 344 -3.49 -25.94 -17.44
CA ASP A 344 -4.93 -25.74 -17.23
C ASP A 344 -5.48 -24.50 -18.00
N GLU A 345 -4.66 -23.50 -18.26
CA GLU A 345 -5.00 -22.36 -19.15
C GLU A 345 -4.94 -22.74 -20.65
N ALA A 346 -4.31 -23.85 -21.00
CA ALA A 346 -4.11 -24.28 -22.40
C ALA A 346 -5.04 -25.43 -22.84
N ALA A 347 -5.91 -25.92 -21.98
CA ALA A 347 -6.86 -26.98 -22.34
C ALA A 347 -8.03 -26.41 -23.17
N PRO A 348 -8.29 -26.91 -24.38
CA PRO A 348 -9.47 -26.50 -25.16
C PRO A 348 -10.73 -26.99 -24.45
N GLN A 349 -11.64 -26.08 -24.16
CA GLN A 349 -13.02 -26.42 -23.81
C GLN A 349 -13.78 -26.74 -25.10
N ASP A 350 -13.58 -27.94 -25.64
CA ASP A 350 -14.42 -28.50 -26.70
C ASP A 350 -14.71 -29.96 -26.39
N ALA A 351 -15.87 -30.21 -25.81
CA ALA A 351 -16.58 -31.46 -25.95
C ALA A 351 -18.08 -31.16 -25.79
N GLU A 352 -18.76 -30.93 -26.92
CA GLU A 352 -20.21 -31.08 -27.01
C GLU A 352 -20.60 -32.54 -26.65
N PRO A 353 -21.66 -32.76 -25.90
CA PRO A 353 -22.26 -34.07 -25.80
C PRO A 353 -23.08 -34.36 -27.04
N ALA A 354 -22.74 -35.43 -27.75
CA ALA A 354 -23.54 -36.02 -28.78
C ALA A 354 -24.72 -36.77 -28.15
N GLU A 355 -25.94 -36.54 -28.73
CA GLU A 355 -27.27 -37.15 -28.61
C GLU A 355 -28.08 -36.85 -27.35
#